data_1add3739726ad074da618ffb7cc61649
#
_entry.id   1add3739726ad074da618ffb7cc61649
#
_cell.length_a   1.000
_cell.length_b   1.000
_cell.length_c   1.000
_cell.angle_alpha   90.00
_cell.angle_beta   90.00
_cell.angle_gamma   90.00
#
_symmetry.space_group_name_H-M   'P 1'
#
loop_
_entity.id
_entity.type
_entity.pdbx_description
1 polymer ?
#
loop_
_entity_poly.entity_id
_entity_poly.type
_entity_poly.pdbx_seq_one_letter_code
_entity_poly.pdbx_strand_id
1 'polypeptide(L)'
;GGGKSVIIGDPRKTKSPEMMKAMGKFVESLGGKYFTAEDSGISVTDLQTMATESDYIAGVKAQYHYAGEVPDGNPAPSTAYGVFVGLKATVEYGLKQSLDGVSVAIQGMGHVGYRLAKHLHEHGAKLYVADIYPEGVEKAVAEFGATAVAPEEILSLDVDVLAPCALGAAINDQTLPAIKAKVIAGAANNQLAREDIGELLQQRGILYAPDYVINAGGVIDIFHQRMESSSNEALRAHIEKIGETLKEIYARSEQEGAATNRVANVIAEERFTIKG
;
A
#
# COMPACT_ATOMS: atom_id res chain seq x y z
N GLY A 1 5.78 12.29 -6.46
CA GLY A 1 6.94 12.35 -7.34
C GLY A 1 6.63 11.75 -8.69
N GLY A 2 7.38 12.13 -9.69
CA GLY A 2 7.16 11.72 -11.08
C GLY A 2 8.21 10.78 -11.66
N GLY A 3 9.11 10.22 -10.83
CA GLY A 3 10.21 9.35 -11.29
C GLY A 3 10.05 7.91 -10.81
N LYS A 4 10.28 6.97 -11.71
CA LYS A 4 10.38 5.53 -11.42
C LYS A 4 11.48 4.93 -12.28
N SER A 5 12.26 4.01 -11.74
CA SER A 5 13.21 3.21 -12.51
C SER A 5 12.90 1.72 -12.38
N VAL A 6 13.25 0.97 -13.41
CA VAL A 6 13.05 -0.48 -13.48
C VAL A 6 14.34 -1.14 -13.96
N ILE A 7 14.81 -2.12 -13.20
CA ILE A 7 15.89 -3.00 -13.61
C ILE A 7 15.24 -4.29 -14.14
N ILE A 8 15.44 -4.58 -15.43
CA ILE A 8 14.87 -5.78 -16.08
C ILE A 8 15.72 -6.98 -15.71
N GLY A 9 15.12 -7.93 -14.99
CA GLY A 9 15.78 -9.18 -14.59
C GLY A 9 15.09 -9.84 -13.41
N ASP A 10 15.51 -11.07 -13.10
CA ASP A 10 15.09 -11.77 -11.89
C ASP A 10 16.03 -11.35 -10.74
N PRO A 11 15.54 -10.61 -9.72
CA PRO A 11 16.39 -10.10 -8.64
C PRO A 11 17.07 -11.19 -7.84
N ARG A 12 16.53 -12.41 -7.84
CA ARG A 12 17.12 -13.56 -7.15
C ARG A 12 18.32 -14.17 -7.91
N LYS A 13 18.46 -13.86 -9.20
CA LYS A 13 19.50 -14.46 -10.08
C LYS A 13 20.52 -13.45 -10.58
N THR A 14 20.08 -12.23 -10.89
CA THR A 14 20.91 -11.27 -11.64
C THR A 14 21.38 -10.08 -10.80
N LYS A 15 20.79 -9.85 -9.63
CA LYS A 15 21.16 -8.74 -8.76
C LYS A 15 22.56 -8.94 -8.18
N SER A 16 23.39 -7.90 -8.23
CA SER A 16 24.72 -7.88 -7.63
C SER A 16 25.07 -6.53 -7.02
N PRO A 17 26.06 -6.46 -6.09
CA PRO A 17 26.54 -5.19 -5.53
C PRO A 17 27.04 -4.21 -6.59
N GLU A 18 27.69 -4.70 -7.64
CA GLU A 18 28.21 -3.89 -8.75
C GLU A 18 27.07 -3.25 -9.54
N MET A 19 25.99 -4.00 -9.77
CA MET A 19 24.77 -3.46 -10.41
C MET A 19 24.14 -2.36 -9.53
N MET A 20 24.07 -2.57 -8.21
CA MET A 20 23.54 -1.56 -7.28
C MET A 20 24.41 -0.30 -7.27
N LYS A 21 25.74 -0.42 -7.27
CA LYS A 21 26.65 0.73 -7.41
C LYS A 21 26.45 1.45 -8.74
N ALA A 22 26.31 0.73 -9.84
CA ALA A 22 26.04 1.33 -11.14
C ALA A 22 24.73 2.11 -11.16
N MET A 23 23.69 1.57 -10.50
CA MET A 23 22.41 2.26 -10.32
C MET A 23 22.56 3.52 -9.46
N GLY A 24 23.34 3.47 -8.37
CA GLY A 24 23.67 4.65 -7.55
C GLY A 24 24.33 5.77 -8.37
N LYS A 25 25.33 5.44 -9.17
CA LYS A 25 25.99 6.41 -10.09
C LYS A 25 25.01 7.00 -11.12
N PHE A 26 24.10 6.19 -11.64
CA PHE A 26 23.06 6.67 -12.54
C PHE A 26 22.14 7.68 -11.82
N VAL A 27 21.67 7.37 -10.62
CA VAL A 27 20.83 8.28 -9.83
C VAL A 27 21.58 9.58 -9.53
N GLU A 28 22.88 9.51 -9.14
CA GLU A 28 23.73 10.69 -8.89
C GLU A 28 23.82 11.59 -10.13
N SER A 29 23.96 10.99 -11.32
CA SER A 29 24.08 11.72 -12.58
C SER A 29 22.85 12.59 -12.91
N LEU A 30 21.70 12.34 -12.27
CA LEU A 30 20.48 13.11 -12.45
C LEU A 30 20.44 14.38 -11.56
N GLY A 31 21.46 14.61 -10.72
CA GLY A 31 21.65 15.84 -9.95
C GLY A 31 20.48 16.20 -9.05
N GLY A 32 19.89 15.24 -8.36
CA GLY A 32 18.77 15.45 -7.43
C GLY A 32 17.39 15.62 -8.07
N LYS A 33 17.28 15.47 -9.38
CA LYS A 33 15.96 15.46 -10.07
C LYS A 33 15.17 14.17 -9.82
N TYR A 34 15.84 13.12 -9.38
CA TYR A 34 15.25 11.82 -9.05
C TYR A 34 15.86 11.31 -7.74
N PHE A 35 14.97 10.88 -6.85
CA PHE A 35 15.33 10.14 -5.65
C PHE A 35 14.77 8.73 -5.78
N THR A 36 15.62 7.72 -5.57
CA THR A 36 15.17 6.33 -5.53
C THR A 36 14.98 5.84 -4.10
N ALA A 37 14.13 4.84 -3.92
CA ALA A 37 13.81 4.22 -2.64
C ALA A 37 13.59 2.72 -2.82
N GLU A 38 13.30 2.03 -1.72
CA GLU A 38 12.95 0.60 -1.72
C GLU A 38 11.66 0.35 -2.51
N ASP A 39 11.68 -0.71 -3.31
CA ASP A 39 10.52 -1.23 -4.02
C ASP A 39 10.74 -2.73 -4.33
N SER A 40 9.81 -3.36 -5.02
CA SER A 40 9.84 -4.79 -5.37
C SER A 40 11.20 -5.24 -5.92
N GLY A 41 11.79 -6.23 -5.27
CA GLY A 41 13.09 -6.80 -5.65
C GLY A 41 14.32 -6.02 -5.18
N ILE A 42 14.16 -4.87 -4.52
CA ILE A 42 15.23 -4.05 -3.94
C ILE A 42 15.09 -4.04 -2.41
N SER A 43 16.17 -4.35 -1.71
CA SER A 43 16.23 -4.34 -0.25
C SER A 43 16.91 -3.08 0.28
N VAL A 44 16.77 -2.82 1.59
CA VAL A 44 17.52 -1.75 2.28
C VAL A 44 19.03 -1.91 2.10
N THR A 45 19.58 -3.12 2.12
CA THR A 45 21.00 -3.39 1.85
C THR A 45 21.41 -2.97 0.43
N ASP A 46 20.55 -3.18 -0.55
CA ASP A 46 20.78 -2.71 -1.92
C ASP A 46 20.83 -1.19 -1.97
N LEU A 47 19.89 -0.51 -1.28
CA LEU A 47 19.89 0.96 -1.18
C LEU A 47 21.13 1.49 -0.47
N GLN A 48 21.57 0.84 0.61
CA GLN A 48 22.82 1.20 1.28
C GLN A 48 24.04 1.09 0.34
N THR A 49 24.03 0.06 -0.53
CA THR A 49 25.05 -0.10 -1.57
C THR A 49 24.98 1.02 -2.61
N MET A 50 23.77 1.39 -3.08
CA MET A 50 23.56 2.53 -3.99
C MET A 50 24.01 3.84 -3.35
N ALA A 51 23.75 4.02 -2.04
CA ALA A 51 24.08 5.23 -1.28
C ALA A 51 25.59 5.45 -1.11
N THR A 52 26.42 4.44 -1.36
CA THR A 52 27.89 4.66 -1.45
C THR A 52 28.30 5.48 -2.67
N GLU A 53 27.41 5.65 -3.63
CA GLU A 53 27.67 6.30 -4.91
C GLU A 53 26.75 7.52 -5.16
N SER A 54 25.76 7.81 -4.26
CA SER A 54 24.80 8.90 -4.46
C SER A 54 24.15 9.34 -3.16
N ASP A 55 23.98 10.66 -3.00
CA ASP A 55 23.21 11.27 -1.91
C ASP A 55 21.68 11.26 -2.16
N TYR A 56 21.25 10.83 -3.34
CA TYR A 56 19.83 10.85 -3.75
C TYR A 56 19.14 9.48 -3.58
N ILE A 57 19.59 8.70 -2.59
CA ILE A 57 19.01 7.41 -2.21
C ILE A 57 18.24 7.61 -0.90
N ALA A 58 16.95 7.32 -0.93
CA ALA A 58 16.08 7.42 0.24
C ALA A 58 15.78 6.02 0.84
N GLY A 59 15.37 5.97 2.12
CA GLY A 59 15.09 4.70 2.79
C GLY A 59 16.32 3.96 3.28
N VAL A 60 17.45 4.65 3.46
CA VAL A 60 18.71 4.07 3.96
C VAL A 60 18.95 4.33 5.44
N LYS A 61 18.17 5.22 6.06
CA LYS A 61 18.31 5.62 7.47
C LYS A 61 17.20 4.99 8.31
N ALA A 62 17.59 4.27 9.34
CA ALA A 62 16.68 3.78 10.36
C ALA A 62 16.28 4.93 11.30
N GLN A 63 15.14 5.57 11.06
CA GLN A 63 14.68 6.71 11.87
C GLN A 63 13.34 6.46 12.57
N TYR A 64 12.42 5.74 11.93
CA TYR A 64 11.05 5.61 12.37
C TYR A 64 10.64 4.16 12.57
N HIS A 65 9.75 3.90 13.53
CA HIS A 65 9.26 2.57 13.86
C HIS A 65 7.81 2.60 14.33
N TYR A 66 7.11 1.53 14.06
CA TYR A 66 5.76 1.27 14.57
C TYR A 66 5.75 0.02 15.46
N ALA A 67 4.90 0.05 16.50
CA ALA A 67 4.60 -1.11 17.34
C ALA A 67 5.82 -1.88 17.86
N GLY A 68 6.92 -1.16 18.19
CA GLY A 68 8.14 -1.75 18.73
C GLY A 68 9.04 -2.43 17.69
N GLU A 69 8.77 -2.29 16.40
CA GLU A 69 9.71 -2.71 15.37
C GLU A 69 10.98 -1.84 15.40
N VAL A 70 12.14 -2.47 15.20
CA VAL A 70 13.41 -1.75 15.07
C VAL A 70 13.45 -1.10 13.69
N PRO A 71 13.66 0.23 13.61
CA PRO A 71 13.69 0.89 12.32
C PRO A 71 14.92 0.43 11.53
N ASP A 72 14.72 0.03 10.29
CA ASP A 72 15.76 -0.43 9.37
C ASP A 72 15.83 0.37 8.05
N GLY A 73 14.94 1.37 7.91
CA GLY A 73 14.77 2.16 6.68
C GLY A 73 13.68 1.62 5.75
N ASN A 74 13.15 0.42 6.01
CA ASN A 74 12.08 -0.18 5.21
C ASN A 74 10.75 0.58 5.42
N PRO A 75 10.10 1.08 4.36
CA PRO A 75 8.83 1.80 4.47
C PRO A 75 7.60 0.88 4.68
N ALA A 76 7.76 -0.44 4.66
CA ALA A 76 6.65 -1.38 4.78
C ALA A 76 5.83 -1.22 6.07
N PRO A 77 6.42 -0.95 7.26
CA PRO A 77 5.64 -0.68 8.47
C PRO A 77 4.71 0.52 8.31
N SER A 78 5.21 1.62 7.76
CA SER A 78 4.45 2.84 7.52
C SER A 78 3.39 2.66 6.44
N THR A 79 3.70 1.90 5.39
CA THR A 79 2.72 1.53 4.35
C THR A 79 1.59 0.70 4.96
N ALA A 80 1.90 -0.33 5.73
CA ALA A 80 0.91 -1.20 6.37
C ALA A 80 0.01 -0.43 7.34
N TYR A 81 0.61 0.48 8.13
CA TYR A 81 -0.17 1.34 9.02
C TYR A 81 -1.09 2.30 8.25
N GLY A 82 -0.60 2.89 7.16
CA GLY A 82 -1.42 3.74 6.30
C GLY A 82 -2.60 2.99 5.68
N VAL A 83 -2.36 1.78 5.18
CA VAL A 83 -3.42 0.91 4.65
C VAL A 83 -4.42 0.52 5.75
N PHE A 84 -3.93 0.21 6.96
CA PHE A 84 -4.80 -0.08 8.10
C PHE A 84 -5.70 1.11 8.46
N VAL A 85 -5.14 2.32 8.57
CA VAL A 85 -5.91 3.55 8.83
C VAL A 85 -6.95 3.79 7.74
N GLY A 86 -6.55 3.64 6.48
CA GLY A 86 -7.44 3.80 5.33
C GLY A 86 -8.54 2.74 5.28
N LEU A 87 -8.21 1.47 5.51
CA LEU A 87 -9.17 0.38 5.55
C LEU A 87 -10.19 0.57 6.68
N LYS A 88 -9.72 0.93 7.87
CA LYS A 88 -10.59 1.27 9.02
C LYS A 88 -11.56 2.39 8.65
N ALA A 89 -11.06 3.49 8.09
CA ALA A 89 -11.88 4.61 7.65
C ALA A 89 -12.92 4.19 6.57
N THR A 90 -12.52 3.29 5.66
CA THR A 90 -13.40 2.76 4.60
C THR A 90 -14.51 1.88 5.17
N VAL A 91 -14.18 1.01 6.14
CA VAL A 91 -15.15 0.16 6.86
C VAL A 91 -16.14 1.03 7.65
N GLU A 92 -15.64 2.00 8.41
CA GLU A 92 -16.48 2.94 9.16
C GLU A 92 -17.44 3.71 8.24
N TYR A 93 -16.94 4.14 7.07
CA TYR A 93 -17.74 4.89 6.10
C TYR A 93 -18.72 3.99 5.35
N GLY A 94 -18.27 2.89 4.78
CA GLY A 94 -19.07 2.03 3.90
C GLY A 94 -19.98 1.06 4.65
N LEU A 95 -19.51 0.48 5.75
CA LEU A 95 -20.25 -0.53 6.49
C LEU A 95 -20.91 0.01 7.77
N LYS A 96 -20.59 1.27 8.17
CA LYS A 96 -21.12 1.93 9.37
C LYS A 96 -20.88 1.15 10.67
N GLN A 97 -19.74 0.46 10.76
CA GLN A 97 -19.35 -0.36 11.92
C GLN A 97 -17.84 -0.26 12.21
N SER A 98 -17.40 -0.74 13.37
CA SER A 98 -15.99 -0.89 13.70
C SER A 98 -15.38 -2.10 12.99
N LEU A 99 -14.06 -2.30 13.13
CA LEU A 99 -13.36 -3.47 12.57
C LEU A 99 -13.65 -4.77 13.32
N ASP A 100 -14.17 -4.71 14.55
CA ASP A 100 -14.45 -5.89 15.36
C ASP A 100 -15.47 -6.81 14.67
N GLY A 101 -15.07 -8.05 14.45
CA GLY A 101 -15.86 -9.06 13.74
C GLY A 101 -15.93 -8.92 12.21
N VAL A 102 -15.39 -7.87 11.61
CA VAL A 102 -15.33 -7.68 10.16
C VAL A 102 -14.48 -8.76 9.51
N SER A 103 -15.00 -9.38 8.45
CA SER A 103 -14.27 -10.37 7.66
C SER A 103 -13.41 -9.69 6.59
N VAL A 104 -12.11 -9.97 6.59
CA VAL A 104 -11.14 -9.37 5.66
C VAL A 104 -10.36 -10.45 4.94
N ALA A 105 -10.42 -10.44 3.60
CA ALA A 105 -9.61 -11.29 2.73
C ALA A 105 -8.37 -10.52 2.27
N ILE A 106 -7.18 -10.98 2.64
CA ILE A 106 -5.90 -10.36 2.27
C ILE A 106 -5.22 -11.20 1.21
N GLN A 107 -5.07 -10.65 0.01
CA GLN A 107 -4.30 -11.26 -1.06
C GLN A 107 -2.85 -10.75 -1.02
N GLY A 108 -1.91 -11.65 -0.69
CA GLY A 108 -0.49 -11.30 -0.55
C GLY A 108 -0.10 -11.10 0.91
N MET A 109 0.79 -11.97 1.40
CA MET A 109 1.29 -12.00 2.78
C MET A 109 2.78 -11.66 2.86
N GLY A 110 3.21 -10.73 1.98
CA GLY A 110 4.53 -10.14 2.02
C GLY A 110 4.70 -9.12 3.16
N HIS A 111 5.72 -8.27 3.07
CA HIS A 111 6.08 -7.31 4.13
C HIS A 111 4.93 -6.41 4.58
N VAL A 112 4.09 -5.95 3.65
CA VAL A 112 2.95 -5.07 3.96
C VAL A 112 1.72 -5.87 4.39
N GLY A 113 1.33 -6.91 3.63
CA GLY A 113 0.12 -7.68 3.91
C GLY A 113 0.16 -8.38 5.27
N TYR A 114 1.31 -8.92 5.67
CA TYR A 114 1.48 -9.53 6.98
C TYR A 114 1.32 -8.50 8.13
N ARG A 115 1.91 -7.30 7.98
CA ARG A 115 1.76 -6.23 8.99
C ARG A 115 0.34 -5.68 9.03
N LEU A 116 -0.31 -5.58 7.89
CA LEU A 116 -1.73 -5.22 7.83
C LEU A 116 -2.58 -6.26 8.57
N ALA A 117 -2.33 -7.56 8.37
CA ALA A 117 -3.00 -8.64 9.07
C ALA A 117 -2.84 -8.52 10.59
N LYS A 118 -1.63 -8.18 11.08
CA LYS A 118 -1.38 -7.91 12.51
C LYS A 118 -2.25 -6.78 13.04
N HIS A 119 -2.26 -5.62 12.38
CA HIS A 119 -3.09 -4.49 12.80
C HIS A 119 -4.57 -4.83 12.82
N LEU A 120 -5.06 -5.55 11.82
CA LEU A 120 -6.46 -5.96 11.73
C LEU A 120 -6.83 -6.96 12.84
N HIS A 121 -5.95 -7.94 13.12
CA HIS A 121 -6.11 -8.90 14.22
C HIS A 121 -6.21 -8.19 15.58
N GLU A 122 -5.33 -7.23 15.86
CA GLU A 122 -5.34 -6.43 17.10
C GLU A 122 -6.64 -5.63 17.28
N HIS A 123 -7.43 -5.44 16.22
CA HIS A 123 -8.71 -4.74 16.22
C HIS A 123 -9.92 -5.68 16.04
N GLY A 124 -9.73 -6.98 16.20
CA GLY A 124 -10.82 -7.97 16.24
C GLY A 124 -11.36 -8.42 14.88
N ALA A 125 -10.69 -8.10 13.77
CA ALA A 125 -11.11 -8.55 12.44
C ALA A 125 -10.89 -10.07 12.27
N LYS A 126 -11.74 -10.72 11.46
CA LYS A 126 -11.61 -12.12 11.03
C LYS A 126 -10.83 -12.17 9.73
N LEU A 127 -9.68 -12.86 9.74
CA LEU A 127 -8.74 -12.83 8.63
C LEU A 127 -8.80 -14.08 7.77
N TYR A 128 -8.86 -13.87 6.45
CA TYR A 128 -8.65 -14.86 5.41
C TYR A 128 -7.43 -14.43 4.61
N VAL A 129 -6.44 -15.32 4.43
CA VAL A 129 -5.15 -14.95 3.87
C VAL A 129 -4.72 -15.90 2.78
N ALA A 130 -4.12 -15.37 1.72
CA ALA A 130 -3.53 -16.17 0.64
C ALA A 130 -2.26 -15.51 0.11
N ASP A 131 -1.28 -16.34 -0.23
CA ASP A 131 -0.08 -15.97 -0.98
C ASP A 131 0.37 -17.16 -1.81
N ILE A 132 1.15 -16.91 -2.87
CA ILE A 132 1.84 -17.95 -3.65
C ILE A 132 3.01 -18.56 -2.88
N TYR A 133 3.52 -17.87 -1.86
CA TYR A 133 4.56 -18.33 -0.95
C TYR A 133 3.94 -18.65 0.42
N PRO A 134 4.15 -19.86 0.97
CA PRO A 134 3.45 -20.31 2.17
C PRO A 134 3.90 -19.63 3.46
N GLU A 135 5.13 -19.12 3.53
CA GLU A 135 5.77 -18.70 4.78
C GLU A 135 4.97 -17.59 5.51
N GLY A 136 4.52 -16.57 4.78
CA GLY A 136 3.72 -15.47 5.34
C GLY A 136 2.33 -15.93 5.77
N VAL A 137 1.73 -16.87 5.03
CA VAL A 137 0.43 -17.47 5.34
C VAL A 137 0.50 -18.30 6.61
N GLU A 138 1.47 -19.22 6.70
CA GLU A 138 1.68 -20.09 7.86
C GLU A 138 1.91 -19.27 9.14
N LYS A 139 2.69 -18.20 9.03
CA LYS A 139 2.95 -17.28 10.13
C LYS A 139 1.68 -16.57 10.58
N ALA A 140 0.86 -16.06 9.65
CA ALA A 140 -0.40 -15.39 9.98
C ALA A 140 -1.43 -16.35 10.60
N VAL A 141 -1.48 -17.61 10.16
CA VAL A 141 -2.31 -18.65 10.77
C VAL A 141 -1.87 -18.91 12.23
N ALA A 142 -0.56 -19.07 12.44
CA ALA A 142 -0.01 -19.39 13.76
C ALA A 142 -0.15 -18.22 14.76
N GLU A 143 0.09 -16.99 14.32
CA GLU A 143 0.17 -15.83 15.22
C GLU A 143 -1.18 -15.10 15.37
N PHE A 144 -2.01 -15.08 14.31
CA PHE A 144 -3.25 -14.30 14.29
C PHE A 144 -4.52 -15.16 14.18
N GLY A 145 -4.39 -16.50 14.10
CA GLY A 145 -5.53 -17.38 13.90
C GLY A 145 -6.24 -17.16 12.54
N ALA A 146 -5.52 -16.66 11.54
CA ALA A 146 -6.05 -16.41 10.21
C ALA A 146 -6.44 -17.74 9.52
N THR A 147 -7.43 -17.70 8.65
CA THR A 147 -7.82 -18.83 7.80
C THR A 147 -7.04 -18.76 6.49
N ALA A 148 -6.21 -19.77 6.23
CA ALA A 148 -5.53 -19.90 4.94
C ALA A 148 -6.53 -20.30 3.85
N VAL A 149 -6.41 -19.65 2.68
CA VAL A 149 -7.26 -19.88 1.51
C VAL A 149 -6.37 -20.07 0.28
N ALA A 150 -6.85 -20.83 -0.70
CA ALA A 150 -6.13 -20.98 -1.96
C ALA A 150 -6.03 -19.60 -2.69
N PRO A 151 -4.87 -19.30 -3.32
CA PRO A 151 -4.69 -18.01 -4.02
C PRO A 151 -5.75 -17.72 -5.09
N GLU A 152 -6.30 -18.75 -5.71
CA GLU A 152 -7.33 -18.66 -6.74
C GLU A 152 -8.71 -18.28 -6.19
N GLU A 153 -8.96 -18.56 -4.91
CA GLU A 153 -10.25 -18.37 -4.26
C GLU A 153 -10.37 -17.05 -3.52
N ILE A 154 -9.25 -16.44 -3.09
CA ILE A 154 -9.22 -15.28 -2.16
C ILE A 154 -10.07 -14.10 -2.66
N LEU A 155 -10.07 -13.82 -3.97
CA LEU A 155 -10.81 -12.70 -4.55
C LEU A 155 -12.33 -12.92 -4.61
N SER A 156 -12.78 -14.18 -4.54
CA SER A 156 -14.18 -14.58 -4.68
C SER A 156 -14.87 -14.90 -3.36
N LEU A 157 -14.17 -14.78 -2.25
CA LEU A 157 -14.72 -15.03 -0.92
C LEU A 157 -15.89 -14.09 -0.61
N ASP A 158 -16.87 -14.61 0.10
CA ASP A 158 -17.96 -13.82 0.66
C ASP A 158 -17.50 -13.22 2.00
N VAL A 159 -16.89 -12.04 1.89
CA VAL A 159 -16.30 -11.29 3.01
C VAL A 159 -16.73 -9.82 2.95
N ASP A 160 -16.57 -9.11 4.03
CA ASP A 160 -16.90 -7.69 4.07
C ASP A 160 -15.86 -6.85 3.31
N VAL A 161 -14.57 -7.19 3.43
CA VAL A 161 -13.46 -6.44 2.86
C VAL A 161 -12.54 -7.34 2.06
N LEU A 162 -12.20 -6.92 0.84
CA LEU A 162 -11.09 -7.46 0.06
C LEU A 162 -9.91 -6.49 0.14
N ALA A 163 -8.75 -6.99 0.54
CA ALA A 163 -7.50 -6.22 0.64
C ALA A 163 -6.43 -6.79 -0.31
N PRO A 164 -6.36 -6.33 -1.58
CA PRO A 164 -5.28 -6.70 -2.49
C PRO A 164 -3.95 -6.10 -1.99
N CYS A 165 -2.99 -6.95 -1.62
CA CYS A 165 -1.67 -6.58 -1.12
C CYS A 165 -0.51 -7.25 -1.89
N ALA A 166 -0.82 -7.92 -3.02
CA ALA A 166 0.15 -8.57 -3.89
C ALA A 166 0.53 -7.66 -5.08
N LEU A 167 0.35 -8.13 -6.30
CA LEU A 167 0.66 -7.38 -7.51
C LEU A 167 -0.57 -6.64 -8.06
N GLY A 168 -0.33 -5.69 -8.97
CA GLY A 168 -1.37 -4.89 -9.60
C GLY A 168 -2.31 -5.70 -10.51
N ALA A 169 -3.36 -5.00 -11.00
CA ALA A 169 -4.38 -5.55 -11.89
C ALA A 169 -5.16 -6.76 -11.32
N ALA A 170 -5.21 -6.89 -9.98
CA ALA A 170 -5.99 -7.94 -9.33
C ALA A 170 -7.49 -7.81 -9.65
N ILE A 171 -7.98 -6.59 -9.86
CA ILE A 171 -9.37 -6.30 -10.21
C ILE A 171 -9.43 -6.01 -11.71
N ASN A 172 -9.94 -6.97 -12.46
CA ASN A 172 -10.00 -6.97 -13.91
C ASN A 172 -11.31 -7.62 -14.42
N ASP A 173 -11.50 -7.71 -15.73
CA ASP A 173 -12.72 -8.25 -16.33
C ASP A 173 -13.01 -9.71 -15.94
N GLN A 174 -11.98 -10.48 -15.60
CA GLN A 174 -12.12 -11.89 -15.22
C GLN A 174 -12.46 -12.05 -13.74
N THR A 175 -11.85 -11.24 -12.88
CA THR A 175 -12.00 -11.34 -11.42
C THR A 175 -13.19 -10.53 -10.89
N LEU A 176 -13.47 -9.36 -11.47
CA LEU A 176 -14.54 -8.47 -11.06
C LEU A 176 -15.92 -9.17 -10.89
N PRO A 177 -16.37 -10.04 -11.81
CA PRO A 177 -17.69 -10.70 -11.64
C PRO A 177 -17.79 -11.59 -10.39
N ALA A 178 -16.68 -12.17 -9.94
CA ALA A 178 -16.62 -13.08 -8.79
C ALA A 178 -16.49 -12.37 -7.44
N ILE A 179 -16.09 -11.08 -7.41
CA ILE A 179 -15.92 -10.32 -6.17
C ILE A 179 -17.26 -10.13 -5.48
N LYS A 180 -17.35 -10.54 -4.21
CA LYS A 180 -18.54 -10.41 -3.35
C LYS A 180 -18.34 -9.41 -2.22
N ALA A 181 -17.09 -9.00 -1.97
CA ALA A 181 -16.77 -8.03 -0.93
C ALA A 181 -17.51 -6.71 -1.15
N LYS A 182 -17.95 -6.10 -0.06
CA LYS A 182 -18.62 -4.77 -0.07
C LYS A 182 -17.63 -3.61 -0.16
N VAL A 183 -16.41 -3.87 0.28
CA VAL A 183 -15.31 -2.89 0.37
C VAL A 183 -14.05 -3.48 -0.26
N ILE A 184 -13.32 -2.66 -1.02
CA ILE A 184 -11.98 -2.99 -1.50
C ILE A 184 -11.02 -1.94 -0.97
N ALA A 185 -10.05 -2.37 -0.13
CA ALA A 185 -9.07 -1.50 0.52
C ALA A 185 -7.77 -2.26 0.80
N GLY A 186 -6.76 -2.12 -0.05
CA GLY A 186 -5.51 -2.87 0.04
C GLY A 186 -4.28 -2.06 -0.35
N ALA A 187 -3.12 -2.66 -0.20
CA ALA A 187 -1.82 -2.01 -0.37
C ALA A 187 -1.27 -2.03 -1.80
N ALA A 188 -1.75 -2.94 -2.66
CA ALA A 188 -1.19 -3.11 -3.99
C ALA A 188 -1.34 -1.85 -4.84
N ASN A 189 -0.30 -1.53 -5.61
CA ASN A 189 -0.38 -0.47 -6.61
C ASN A 189 -1.17 -0.95 -7.84
N ASN A 190 -1.85 -0.02 -8.52
CA ASN A 190 -2.59 -0.30 -9.75
C ASN A 190 -3.54 -1.49 -9.61
N GLN A 191 -4.35 -1.50 -8.53
CA GLN A 191 -5.28 -2.60 -8.25
C GLN A 191 -6.29 -2.83 -9.36
N LEU A 192 -6.77 -1.74 -9.97
CA LEU A 192 -7.66 -1.77 -11.13
C LEU A 192 -6.84 -1.96 -12.40
N ALA A 193 -7.18 -2.94 -13.23
CA ALA A 193 -6.53 -3.16 -14.52
C ALA A 193 -6.78 -2.01 -15.52
N ARG A 194 -7.89 -1.29 -15.35
CA ARG A 194 -8.30 -0.10 -16.10
C ARG A 194 -9.06 0.85 -15.18
N GLU A 195 -9.00 2.15 -15.46
CA GLU A 195 -9.68 3.18 -14.67
C GLU A 195 -11.21 3.02 -14.60
N ASP A 196 -11.84 2.61 -15.71
CA ASP A 196 -13.30 2.43 -15.80
C ASP A 196 -13.84 1.28 -14.94
N ILE A 197 -12.99 0.39 -14.42
CA ILE A 197 -13.37 -0.59 -13.42
C ILE A 197 -13.89 0.09 -12.14
N GLY A 198 -13.42 1.30 -11.83
CA GLY A 198 -13.95 2.09 -10.73
C GLY A 198 -15.46 2.37 -10.84
N GLU A 199 -15.93 2.72 -12.03
CA GLU A 199 -17.36 2.91 -12.30
C GLU A 199 -18.15 1.60 -12.19
N LEU A 200 -17.56 0.48 -12.65
CA LEU A 200 -18.20 -0.84 -12.51
C LEU A 200 -18.31 -1.28 -11.04
N LEU A 201 -17.31 -1.00 -10.21
CA LEU A 201 -17.38 -1.23 -8.76
C LEU A 201 -18.48 -0.38 -8.13
N GLN A 202 -18.55 0.92 -8.46
CA GLN A 202 -19.59 1.82 -7.98
C GLN A 202 -21.00 1.33 -8.35
N GLN A 203 -21.21 0.93 -9.62
CA GLN A 203 -22.49 0.37 -10.10
C GLN A 203 -22.91 -0.88 -9.34
N ARG A 204 -21.94 -1.65 -8.83
CA ARG A 204 -22.17 -2.84 -8.01
C ARG A 204 -22.32 -2.53 -6.52
N GLY A 205 -22.25 -1.26 -6.12
CA GLY A 205 -22.30 -0.85 -4.71
C GLY A 205 -21.05 -1.25 -3.90
N ILE A 206 -19.92 -1.50 -4.54
CA ILE A 206 -18.66 -1.84 -3.90
C ILE A 206 -17.86 -0.57 -3.68
N LEU A 207 -17.58 -0.24 -2.42
CA LEU A 207 -16.78 0.93 -2.06
C LEU A 207 -15.29 0.64 -2.28
N TYR A 208 -14.65 1.38 -3.16
CA TYR A 208 -13.22 1.25 -3.48
C TYR A 208 -12.40 2.36 -2.83
N ALA A 209 -11.38 2.01 -2.07
CA ALA A 209 -10.35 2.92 -1.61
C ALA A 209 -9.28 3.05 -2.70
N PRO A 210 -9.12 4.21 -3.35
CA PRO A 210 -8.11 4.39 -4.40
C PRO A 210 -6.71 4.04 -3.89
N ASP A 211 -6.02 3.18 -4.63
CA ASP A 211 -4.78 2.52 -4.20
C ASP A 211 -3.67 3.51 -3.84
N TYR A 212 -3.40 4.50 -4.69
CA TYR A 212 -2.34 5.49 -4.46
C TYR A 212 -2.64 6.46 -3.29
N VAL A 213 -3.89 6.48 -2.80
CA VAL A 213 -4.26 7.22 -1.59
C VAL A 213 -4.03 6.36 -0.36
N ILE A 214 -4.59 5.14 -0.36
CA ILE A 214 -4.57 4.27 0.83
C ILE A 214 -3.15 3.76 1.14
N ASN A 215 -2.30 3.53 0.13
CA ASN A 215 -0.96 3.01 0.31
C ASN A 215 0.14 4.10 0.45
N ALA A 216 -0.26 5.37 0.57
CA ALA A 216 0.67 6.50 0.63
C ALA A 216 1.60 6.50 1.87
N GLY A 217 1.37 5.64 2.87
CA GLY A 217 2.15 5.59 4.11
C GLY A 217 3.66 5.47 3.88
N GLY A 218 4.08 4.64 2.92
CA GLY A 218 5.49 4.46 2.60
C GLY A 218 6.14 5.71 2.00
N VAL A 219 5.47 6.39 1.08
CA VAL A 219 6.00 7.63 0.49
C VAL A 219 6.01 8.78 1.50
N ILE A 220 5.05 8.80 2.43
CA ILE A 220 5.03 9.74 3.55
C ILE A 220 6.24 9.50 4.46
N ASP A 221 6.56 8.24 4.79
CA ASP A 221 7.72 7.87 5.59
C ASP A 221 9.03 8.32 4.92
N ILE A 222 9.24 7.97 3.66
CA ILE A 222 10.40 8.39 2.88
C ILE A 222 10.55 9.93 2.85
N PHE A 223 9.45 10.67 2.76
CA PHE A 223 9.46 12.12 2.86
C PHE A 223 9.96 12.59 4.25
N HIS A 224 9.42 12.00 5.33
CA HIS A 224 9.83 12.34 6.70
C HIS A 224 11.28 11.98 7.01
N GLN A 225 11.81 10.88 6.48
CA GLN A 225 13.21 10.47 6.63
C GLN A 225 14.20 11.51 6.07
N ARG A 226 13.75 12.37 5.17
CA ARG A 226 14.55 13.45 4.57
C ARG A 226 14.44 14.78 5.30
N MET A 227 13.51 14.89 6.26
CA MET A 227 13.32 16.11 7.06
C MET A 227 14.18 16.04 8.33
N GLU A 228 15.07 17.00 8.53
CA GLU A 228 15.96 17.05 9.71
C GLU A 228 15.22 17.13 11.05
N SER A 229 14.02 17.72 11.05
CA SER A 229 13.23 17.97 12.27
C SER A 229 12.01 17.05 12.42
N SER A 230 11.96 15.94 11.72
CA SER A 230 10.80 15.04 11.81
C SER A 230 10.88 14.15 13.04
N SER A 231 9.69 13.76 13.57
CA SER A 231 9.55 12.81 14.68
C SER A 231 8.59 11.68 14.31
N ASN A 232 8.61 10.59 15.10
CA ASN A 232 7.64 9.49 14.96
C ASN A 232 6.19 9.97 15.04
N GLU A 233 5.90 10.90 15.97
CA GLU A 233 4.57 11.46 16.17
C GLU A 233 4.13 12.27 14.95
N ALA A 234 5.02 13.09 14.38
CA ALA A 234 4.74 13.88 13.18
C ALA A 234 4.50 12.97 11.96
N LEU A 235 5.30 11.91 11.79
CA LEU A 235 5.12 10.91 10.76
C LEU A 235 3.76 10.21 10.91
N ARG A 236 3.48 9.71 12.11
CA ARG A 236 2.23 9.03 12.42
C ARG A 236 1.01 9.92 12.14
N ALA A 237 1.01 11.14 12.66
CA ALA A 237 -0.07 12.10 12.44
C ALA A 237 -0.27 12.42 10.94
N HIS A 238 0.83 12.42 10.14
CA HIS A 238 0.72 12.61 8.70
C HIS A 238 0.09 11.38 8.02
N ILE A 239 0.48 10.16 8.40
CA ILE A 239 -0.12 8.94 7.85
C ILE A 239 -1.61 8.83 8.22
N GLU A 240 -2.00 9.22 9.43
CA GLU A 240 -3.40 9.17 9.88
C GLU A 240 -4.34 10.06 9.02
N LYS A 241 -3.82 11.09 8.33
CA LYS A 241 -4.58 11.89 7.35
C LYS A 241 -5.06 11.09 6.12
N ILE A 242 -4.51 9.91 5.86
CA ILE A 242 -4.99 9.00 4.81
C ILE A 242 -6.48 8.71 5.03
N GLY A 243 -6.88 8.40 6.28
CA GLY A 243 -8.28 8.14 6.61
C GLY A 243 -9.21 9.33 6.37
N GLU A 244 -8.75 10.54 6.69
CA GLU A 244 -9.49 11.79 6.45
C GLU A 244 -9.65 12.04 4.94
N THR A 245 -8.57 11.91 4.18
CA THR A 245 -8.58 12.08 2.72
C THR A 245 -9.52 11.07 2.05
N LEU A 246 -9.55 9.81 2.49
CA LEU A 246 -10.48 8.82 1.95
C LEU A 246 -11.94 9.19 2.27
N LYS A 247 -12.24 9.64 3.49
CA LYS A 247 -13.58 10.10 3.85
C LYS A 247 -14.02 11.31 3.01
N GLU A 248 -13.12 12.25 2.70
CA GLU A 248 -13.37 13.36 1.77
C GLU A 248 -13.73 12.85 0.36
N ILE A 249 -12.94 11.88 -0.16
CA ILE A 249 -13.18 11.26 -1.47
C ILE A 249 -14.55 10.57 -1.50
N TYR A 250 -14.91 9.83 -0.47
CA TYR A 250 -16.18 9.10 -0.42
C TYR A 250 -17.38 10.05 -0.37
N ALA A 251 -17.32 11.08 0.48
CA ALA A 251 -18.39 12.06 0.58
C ALA A 251 -18.62 12.80 -0.76
N ARG A 252 -17.52 13.18 -1.42
CA ARG A 252 -17.58 13.85 -2.72
C ARG A 252 -18.06 12.88 -3.83
N SER A 253 -17.62 11.63 -3.80
CA SER A 253 -18.10 10.56 -4.70
C SER A 253 -19.61 10.36 -4.62
N GLU A 254 -20.18 10.33 -3.41
CA GLU A 254 -21.63 10.25 -3.22
C GLU A 254 -22.35 11.49 -3.74
N GLN A 255 -21.82 12.69 -3.46
CA GLN A 255 -22.42 13.95 -3.89
C GLN A 255 -22.42 14.12 -5.41
N GLU A 256 -21.33 13.73 -6.08
CA GLU A 256 -21.16 13.89 -7.52
C GLU A 256 -21.68 12.70 -8.33
N GLY A 257 -21.97 11.57 -7.68
CA GLY A 257 -22.34 10.32 -8.35
C GLY A 257 -21.19 9.73 -9.19
N ALA A 258 -19.93 10.06 -8.87
CA ALA A 258 -18.75 9.66 -9.60
C ALA A 258 -17.94 8.60 -8.83
N ALA A 259 -17.22 7.72 -9.55
CA ALA A 259 -16.39 6.70 -8.94
C ALA A 259 -15.25 7.30 -8.09
N THR A 260 -14.91 6.63 -6.99
CA THR A 260 -13.94 7.13 -6.00
C THR A 260 -12.55 7.41 -6.57
N ASN A 261 -12.08 6.59 -7.53
CA ASN A 261 -10.81 6.81 -8.23
C ASN A 261 -10.84 8.07 -9.11
N ARG A 262 -11.97 8.38 -9.75
CA ARG A 262 -12.14 9.63 -10.51
C ARG A 262 -12.10 10.85 -9.61
N VAL A 263 -12.84 10.79 -8.51
CA VAL A 263 -12.87 11.89 -7.52
C VAL A 263 -11.48 12.09 -6.91
N ALA A 264 -10.76 11.02 -6.60
CA ALA A 264 -9.40 11.10 -6.08
C ALA A 264 -8.44 11.82 -7.06
N ASN A 265 -8.55 11.53 -8.37
CA ASN A 265 -7.77 12.21 -9.40
C ASN A 265 -8.09 13.71 -9.44
N VAL A 266 -9.37 14.08 -9.41
CA VAL A 266 -9.79 15.50 -9.41
C VAL A 266 -9.26 16.22 -8.17
N ILE A 267 -9.39 15.64 -6.97
CA ILE A 267 -8.86 16.22 -5.73
C ILE A 267 -7.33 16.38 -5.81
N ALA A 268 -6.62 15.40 -6.38
CA ALA A 268 -5.18 15.49 -6.55
C ALA A 268 -4.81 16.65 -7.48
N GLU A 269 -5.48 16.79 -8.62
CA GLU A 269 -5.28 17.89 -9.57
C GLU A 269 -5.55 19.26 -8.93
N GLU A 270 -6.63 19.40 -8.16
CA GLU A 270 -6.96 20.62 -7.42
C GLU A 270 -5.87 21.04 -6.44
N ARG A 271 -5.19 20.03 -5.79
CA ARG A 271 -4.15 20.28 -4.77
C ARG A 271 -2.81 20.71 -5.36
N PHE A 272 -2.44 20.24 -6.55
CA PHE A 272 -1.15 20.59 -7.16
C PHE A 272 -1.25 21.62 -8.29
N THR A 273 -2.45 21.93 -8.76
CA THR A 273 -2.63 23.02 -9.73
C THR A 273 -2.42 24.36 -9.04
N ILE A 274 -1.33 25.04 -9.40
CA ILE A 274 -1.05 26.38 -8.92
C ILE A 274 -2.11 27.28 -9.54
N LYS A 275 -3.01 27.80 -8.69
CA LYS A 275 -3.90 28.92 -9.11
C LYS A 275 -3.00 30.13 -9.33
N GLY A 276 -2.74 30.46 -10.61
CA GLY A 276 -1.96 31.62 -11.02
C GLY A 276 -2.57 32.94 -10.55
#